data_724db9a8651a64a1c06a4e34c62ef59b
#
_entry.id   724db9a8651a64a1c06a4e34c62ef59b
#
_cell.length_a   1.000
_cell.length_b   1.000
_cell.length_c   1.000
_cell.angle_alpha   90.00
_cell.angle_beta   90.00
_cell.angle_gamma   90.00
#
_symmetry.space_group_name_H-M   'P 1'
#
loop_
_entity.id
_entity.type
_entity.pdbx_description
1 polymer ?
#
loop_
_entity_poly.entity_id
_entity_poly.type
_entity_poly.pdbx_seq_one_letter_code
_entity_poly.pdbx_strand_id
1 'polypeptide(L)'
;MERLLAKAFRKVALLALPAVVDTESLKDLIGRPRFLPESRERTAVPGVASGLAVTGMGGDVLFIEASLLPGTTSSLTLTGQLGDVMKESAQIALSYVRAHAAEHGISPEQLEHPLHLHVPAGAVPKDGPSAGVTMTMALVSLLTGRNVRAEVGMTGEVSLTGRVLPIGGVKQKLLAAQRAGLTDIYLPQRNEPDLDDVPADVLADVRVHIVSDVREILETALGPAHTSSAVAA
;
A
#
# COMPACT_ATOMS: atom_id res chain seq x y z
N MET A 1 -23.68 0.51 -5.07
CA MET A 1 -23.76 0.67 -6.53
C MET A 1 -25.18 0.99 -7.02
N GLU A 2 -26.19 0.17 -6.76
CA GLU A 2 -27.57 0.35 -7.21
C GLU A 2 -28.17 1.74 -6.94
N ARG A 3 -27.99 2.32 -5.76
CA ARG A 3 -28.52 3.65 -5.44
C ARG A 3 -27.95 4.76 -6.31
N LEU A 4 -26.69 4.68 -6.73
CA LEU A 4 -26.05 5.66 -7.59
C LEU A 4 -26.54 5.50 -9.04
N LEU A 5 -26.64 4.26 -9.52
CA LEU A 5 -27.22 3.97 -10.83
C LEU A 5 -28.67 4.45 -10.90
N ALA A 6 -29.49 4.12 -9.91
CA ALA A 6 -30.88 4.59 -9.85
C ALA A 6 -30.99 6.12 -9.79
N LYS A 7 -30.03 6.82 -9.16
CA LYS A 7 -29.97 8.28 -9.15
C LYS A 7 -29.63 8.83 -10.55
N ALA A 8 -28.64 8.25 -11.22
CA ALA A 8 -28.26 8.65 -12.58
C ALA A 8 -29.42 8.45 -13.57
N PHE A 9 -30.02 7.26 -13.58
CA PHE A 9 -31.15 6.96 -14.47
C PHE A 9 -32.35 7.88 -14.24
N ARG A 10 -32.71 8.18 -12.99
CA ARG A 10 -33.80 9.12 -12.71
C ARG A 10 -33.51 10.53 -13.23
N LYS A 11 -32.26 11.01 -13.07
CA LYS A 11 -31.90 12.33 -13.61
C LYS A 11 -31.89 12.36 -15.12
N VAL A 12 -31.37 11.35 -15.80
CA VAL A 12 -31.41 11.25 -17.26
C VAL A 12 -32.85 11.25 -17.76
N ALA A 13 -33.75 10.48 -17.13
CA ALA A 13 -35.16 10.43 -17.49
C ALA A 13 -35.87 11.79 -17.29
N LEU A 14 -35.56 12.52 -16.22
CA LEU A 14 -36.14 13.82 -15.93
C LEU A 14 -35.65 14.95 -16.87
N LEU A 15 -34.43 14.84 -17.35
CA LEU A 15 -33.81 15.88 -18.19
C LEU A 15 -34.05 15.65 -19.68
N ALA A 16 -34.71 14.55 -20.06
CA ALA A 16 -34.93 14.13 -21.46
C ALA A 16 -33.65 14.20 -22.33
N LEU A 17 -32.50 13.93 -21.70
CA LEU A 17 -31.19 14.00 -22.35
C LEU A 17 -30.94 12.75 -23.20
N PRO A 18 -30.18 12.85 -24.29
CA PRO A 18 -29.71 11.69 -25.03
C PRO A 18 -28.90 10.79 -24.09
N ALA A 19 -29.13 9.48 -24.22
CA ALA A 19 -28.81 8.43 -23.24
C ALA A 19 -27.32 8.04 -23.17
N VAL A 20 -26.38 8.91 -23.51
CA VAL A 20 -24.95 8.67 -23.33
C VAL A 20 -24.51 9.25 -21.99
N VAL A 21 -24.19 8.35 -21.04
CA VAL A 21 -23.63 8.72 -19.75
C VAL A 21 -22.15 8.41 -19.81
N ASP A 22 -21.33 9.43 -19.89
CA ASP A 22 -19.87 9.35 -19.87
C ASP A 22 -19.29 9.84 -18.53
N THR A 23 -17.97 9.81 -18.39
CA THR A 23 -17.28 10.24 -17.17
C THR A 23 -17.47 11.75 -16.85
N GLU A 24 -17.68 12.59 -17.86
CA GLU A 24 -17.88 14.03 -17.67
C GLU A 24 -19.28 14.31 -17.13
N SER A 25 -20.30 13.67 -17.71
CA SER A 25 -21.70 13.80 -17.29
C SER A 25 -22.01 13.16 -15.93
N LEU A 26 -21.21 12.17 -15.50
CA LEU A 26 -21.39 11.53 -14.21
C LEU A 26 -21.39 12.52 -13.03
N LYS A 27 -20.55 13.53 -13.06
CA LYS A 27 -20.47 14.54 -11.99
C LYS A 27 -21.79 15.29 -11.82
N ASP A 28 -22.45 15.63 -12.90
CA ASP A 28 -23.73 16.34 -12.89
C ASP A 28 -24.90 15.42 -12.50
N LEU A 29 -24.80 14.14 -12.85
CA LEU A 29 -25.83 13.16 -12.57
C LEU A 29 -25.81 12.65 -11.12
N ILE A 30 -24.65 12.33 -10.58
CA ILE A 30 -24.52 11.69 -9.25
C ILE A 30 -23.76 12.52 -8.21
N GLY A 31 -23.09 13.60 -8.62
CA GLY A 31 -22.30 14.49 -7.78
C GLY A 31 -20.80 14.22 -7.90
N ARG A 32 -20.00 14.96 -7.15
CA ARG A 32 -18.54 14.82 -7.14
C ARG A 32 -18.11 13.44 -6.59
N PRO A 33 -16.99 12.89 -7.04
CA PRO A 33 -16.39 11.71 -6.43
C PRO A 33 -16.23 11.91 -4.93
N ARG A 34 -16.61 10.93 -4.14
CA ARG A 34 -16.45 10.99 -2.66
C ARG A 34 -15.05 10.58 -2.22
N PHE A 35 -14.33 9.87 -3.07
CA PHE A 35 -13.00 9.36 -2.80
C PHE A 35 -12.07 9.91 -3.88
N LEU A 36 -11.03 10.61 -3.45
CA LEU A 36 -9.94 11.09 -4.31
C LEU A 36 -8.73 10.19 -4.09
N PRO A 37 -7.88 9.96 -5.10
CA PRO A 37 -6.62 9.25 -4.92
C PRO A 37 -5.72 10.02 -3.94
N GLU A 38 -5.42 9.41 -2.78
CA GLU A 38 -4.63 10.06 -1.72
C GLU A 38 -3.16 9.62 -1.71
N SER A 39 -2.77 8.69 -2.59
CA SER A 39 -1.45 8.04 -2.54
C SER A 39 -0.28 9.01 -2.59
N ARG A 40 -0.35 10.03 -3.44
CA ARG A 40 0.75 11.02 -3.59
C ARG A 40 0.98 11.89 -2.37
N GLU A 41 -0.08 12.25 -1.65
CA GLU A 41 0.04 13.07 -0.44
C GLU A 41 0.54 12.24 0.74
N ARG A 42 0.05 11.01 0.89
CA ARG A 42 0.37 10.15 2.02
C ARG A 42 1.81 9.63 2.00
N THR A 43 2.35 9.28 0.84
CA THR A 43 3.74 8.79 0.71
C THR A 43 4.78 9.91 0.57
N ALA A 44 4.38 11.18 0.71
CA ALA A 44 5.29 12.32 0.65
C ALA A 44 6.25 12.42 1.85
N VAL A 45 6.07 11.59 2.86
CA VAL A 45 6.90 11.53 4.07
C VAL A 45 7.46 10.11 4.25
N PRO A 46 8.69 9.98 4.85
CA PRO A 46 9.22 8.67 5.19
C PRO A 46 8.31 7.92 6.17
N GLY A 47 8.32 6.60 6.08
CA GLY A 47 7.53 5.73 6.95
C GLY A 47 6.14 5.39 6.41
N VAL A 48 5.77 5.83 5.21
CA VAL A 48 4.48 5.50 4.60
C VAL A 48 4.66 4.68 3.33
N ALA A 49 3.93 3.56 3.23
CA ALA A 49 3.95 2.69 2.06
C ALA A 49 2.53 2.29 1.64
N SER A 50 2.32 2.10 0.33
CA SER A 50 1.05 1.68 -0.25
C SER A 50 1.04 0.18 -0.51
N GLY A 51 0.19 -0.55 0.19
CA GLY A 51 -0.09 -1.96 -0.01
C GLY A 51 -1.38 -2.19 -0.77
N LEU A 52 -1.58 -3.43 -1.21
CA LEU A 52 -2.80 -3.87 -1.90
C LEU A 52 -3.50 -4.94 -1.08
N ALA A 53 -4.79 -4.73 -0.83
CA ALA A 53 -5.63 -5.62 -0.04
C ALA A 53 -6.85 -6.11 -0.84
N VAL A 54 -7.48 -7.16 -0.34
CA VAL A 54 -8.82 -7.60 -0.79
C VAL A 54 -9.78 -7.45 0.38
N THR A 55 -10.90 -6.83 0.12
CA THR A 55 -12.01 -6.63 1.07
C THR A 55 -13.26 -7.34 0.58
N GLY A 56 -14.30 -7.38 1.38
CA GLY A 56 -15.60 -7.91 0.95
C GLY A 56 -16.23 -7.19 -0.26
N MET A 57 -15.72 -6.02 -0.61
CA MET A 57 -16.16 -5.23 -1.78
C MET A 57 -15.18 -5.28 -2.96
N GLY A 58 -14.14 -6.09 -2.89
CA GLY A 58 -13.11 -6.23 -3.92
C GLY A 58 -11.74 -5.75 -3.47
N GLY A 59 -10.85 -5.43 -4.42
CA GLY A 59 -9.53 -4.90 -4.11
C GLY A 59 -9.56 -3.46 -3.63
N ASP A 60 -8.60 -3.10 -2.75
CA ASP A 60 -8.42 -1.77 -2.20
C ASP A 60 -6.94 -1.45 -1.99
N VAL A 61 -6.60 -0.16 -1.89
CA VAL A 61 -5.25 0.30 -1.50
C VAL A 61 -5.21 0.48 0.01
N LEU A 62 -4.22 -0.13 0.63
CA LEU A 62 -3.98 -0.11 2.05
C LEU A 62 -2.72 0.70 2.34
N PHE A 63 -2.84 1.79 3.09
CA PHE A 63 -1.68 2.52 3.57
C PHE A 63 -1.16 1.91 4.87
N ILE A 64 0.16 1.86 5.01
CA ILE A 64 0.84 1.50 6.26
C ILE A 64 1.73 2.66 6.64
N GLU A 65 1.55 3.15 7.85
CA GLU A 65 2.25 4.29 8.41
C GLU A 65 3.12 3.82 9.58
N ALA A 66 4.41 4.10 9.52
CA ALA A 66 5.37 3.80 10.58
C ALA A 66 5.86 5.10 11.23
N SER A 67 6.05 5.09 12.53
CA SER A 67 6.52 6.24 13.31
C SER A 67 7.48 5.80 14.40
N LEU A 68 8.51 6.61 14.66
CA LEU A 68 9.34 6.48 15.85
C LEU A 68 8.66 7.17 17.03
N LEU A 69 8.66 6.52 18.18
CA LEU A 69 8.16 7.11 19.42
C LEU A 69 9.31 7.50 20.33
N PRO A 70 9.14 8.50 21.21
CA PRO A 70 10.11 8.82 22.24
C PRO A 70 10.32 7.64 23.19
N GLY A 71 11.56 7.38 23.57
CA GLY A 71 11.91 6.32 24.51
C GLY A 71 13.09 5.49 24.05
N THR A 72 13.58 4.64 24.94
CA THR A 72 14.74 3.75 24.71
C THR A 72 14.39 2.27 24.84
N THR A 73 13.10 1.95 24.96
CA THR A 73 12.64 0.56 25.04
C THR A 73 12.16 0.11 23.67
N SER A 74 12.91 -0.75 23.03
CA SER A 74 12.58 -1.31 21.73
C SER A 74 11.26 -2.13 21.79
N SER A 75 10.16 -1.51 21.40
CA SER A 75 8.82 -2.13 21.34
C SER A 75 8.12 -1.83 20.03
N LEU A 76 7.12 -2.63 19.67
CA LEU A 76 6.27 -2.39 18.49
C LEU A 76 4.81 -2.24 18.93
N THR A 77 4.29 -1.05 18.72
CA THR A 77 2.85 -0.76 18.87
C THR A 77 2.15 -0.96 17.53
N LEU A 78 1.01 -1.64 17.55
CA LEU A 78 0.22 -1.92 16.35
C LEU A 78 -1.20 -1.39 16.53
N THR A 79 -1.68 -0.61 15.56
CA THR A 79 -3.05 -0.08 15.54
C THR A 79 -3.68 -0.17 14.15
N GLY A 80 -5.02 -0.12 14.06
CA GLY A 80 -5.75 -0.19 12.80
C GLY A 80 -6.71 -1.37 12.68
N GLN A 81 -7.16 -1.96 13.81
CA GLN A 81 -8.05 -3.14 13.84
C GLN A 81 -7.42 -4.36 13.13
N LEU A 82 -6.15 -4.64 13.46
CA LEU A 82 -5.40 -5.75 12.88
C LEU A 82 -5.78 -7.07 13.55
N GLY A 83 -6.10 -8.06 12.74
CA GLY A 83 -6.23 -9.46 13.17
C GLY A 83 -4.88 -10.07 13.54
N ASP A 84 -4.91 -11.30 14.06
CA ASP A 84 -3.72 -11.91 14.64
C ASP A 84 -2.67 -12.29 13.60
N VAL A 85 -3.09 -12.73 12.41
CA VAL A 85 -2.15 -13.02 11.30
C VAL A 85 -1.42 -11.75 10.84
N MET A 86 -2.12 -10.63 10.75
CA MET A 86 -1.53 -9.37 10.35
C MET A 86 -0.59 -8.79 11.42
N LYS A 87 -0.89 -8.98 12.71
CA LYS A 87 0.02 -8.64 13.81
C LYS A 87 1.30 -9.47 13.79
N GLU A 88 1.18 -10.77 13.54
CA GLU A 88 2.33 -11.67 13.38
C GLU A 88 3.19 -11.24 12.18
N SER A 89 2.57 -10.91 11.05
CA SER A 89 3.25 -10.38 9.87
C SER A 89 4.06 -9.11 10.18
N ALA A 90 3.52 -8.21 11.01
CA ALA A 90 4.23 -7.01 11.45
C ALA A 90 5.47 -7.34 12.33
N GLN A 91 5.37 -8.35 13.19
CA GLN A 91 6.50 -8.81 14.00
C GLN A 91 7.60 -9.44 13.12
N ILE A 92 7.21 -10.22 12.11
CA ILE A 92 8.14 -10.80 11.14
C ILE A 92 8.84 -9.70 10.34
N ALA A 93 8.10 -8.71 9.85
CA ALA A 93 8.67 -7.57 9.14
C ALA A 93 9.70 -6.81 9.99
N LEU A 94 9.39 -6.51 11.25
CA LEU A 94 10.32 -5.86 12.15
C LEU A 94 11.55 -6.73 12.44
N SER A 95 11.36 -8.04 12.63
CA SER A 95 12.46 -8.98 12.86
C SER A 95 13.42 -9.03 11.68
N TYR A 96 12.88 -9.05 10.45
CA TYR A 96 13.68 -8.97 9.23
C TYR A 96 14.48 -7.66 9.18
N VAL A 97 13.83 -6.52 9.38
CA VAL A 97 14.48 -5.20 9.35
C VAL A 97 15.63 -5.13 10.37
N ARG A 98 15.42 -5.62 11.58
CA ARG A 98 16.46 -5.66 12.63
C ARG A 98 17.64 -6.56 12.25
N ALA A 99 17.35 -7.75 11.72
CA ALA A 99 18.40 -8.70 11.34
C ALA A 99 19.26 -8.20 10.16
N HIS A 100 18.70 -7.37 9.26
CA HIS A 100 19.37 -6.87 8.06
C HIS A 100 19.62 -5.35 8.10
N ALA A 101 19.57 -4.73 9.27
CA ALA A 101 19.68 -3.28 9.44
C ALA A 101 20.94 -2.68 8.79
N ALA A 102 22.10 -3.33 8.99
CA ALA A 102 23.36 -2.87 8.41
C ALA A 102 23.34 -2.88 6.87
N GLU A 103 22.69 -3.85 6.25
CA GLU A 103 22.54 -3.95 4.79
C GLU A 103 21.70 -2.78 4.24
N HIS A 104 20.75 -2.28 5.02
CA HIS A 104 19.87 -1.18 4.65
C HIS A 104 20.37 0.19 5.11
N GLY A 105 21.56 0.26 5.74
CA GLY A 105 22.13 1.51 6.25
C GLY A 105 21.41 2.07 7.48
N ILE A 106 20.73 1.21 8.24
CA ILE A 106 20.03 1.57 9.48
C ILE A 106 20.99 1.42 10.65
N SER A 107 21.15 2.48 11.47
CA SER A 107 22.03 2.43 12.64
C SER A 107 21.39 1.65 13.80
N PRO A 108 22.20 1.01 14.67
CA PRO A 108 21.68 0.33 15.85
C PRO A 108 20.85 1.25 16.76
N GLU A 109 21.24 2.51 16.90
CA GLU A 109 20.56 3.51 17.75
C GLU A 109 19.10 3.73 17.27
N GLN A 110 18.88 3.76 15.96
CA GLN A 110 17.52 3.91 15.41
C GLN A 110 16.60 2.73 15.76
N LEU A 111 17.17 1.53 15.99
CA LEU A 111 16.43 0.33 16.35
C LEU A 111 16.10 0.23 17.85
N GLU A 112 16.72 1.05 18.69
CA GLU A 112 16.44 1.10 20.13
C GLU A 112 15.15 1.85 20.46
N HIS A 113 14.68 2.71 19.56
CA HIS A 113 13.44 3.46 19.75
C HIS A 113 12.20 2.57 19.61
N PRO A 114 11.15 2.86 20.39
CA PRO A 114 9.85 2.26 20.17
C PRO A 114 9.30 2.63 18.80
N LEU A 115 8.68 1.66 18.12
CA LEU A 115 8.07 1.82 16.81
C LEU A 115 6.56 1.70 16.90
N HIS A 116 5.84 2.48 16.11
CA HIS A 116 4.41 2.36 15.94
C HIS A 116 4.10 2.14 14.47
N LEU A 117 3.42 1.02 14.16
CA LEU A 117 2.81 0.76 12.86
C LEU A 117 1.30 0.98 12.97
N HIS A 118 0.80 1.83 12.12
CA HIS A 118 -0.63 2.12 12.00
C HIS A 118 -1.13 1.77 10.61
N VAL A 119 -2.30 1.13 10.55
CA VAL A 119 -2.99 0.87 9.29
C VAL A 119 -4.31 1.64 9.30
N PRO A 120 -4.41 2.79 8.60
CA PRO A 120 -5.60 3.64 8.57
C PRO A 120 -6.87 2.91 8.13
N ALA A 121 -8.03 3.61 8.23
CA ALA A 121 -9.38 3.08 8.13
C ALA A 121 -9.71 2.12 9.30
N GLY A 122 -9.51 2.60 10.52
CA GLY A 122 -9.67 1.83 11.78
C GLY A 122 -11.08 1.29 12.04
N ALA A 123 -12.11 1.70 11.28
CA ALA A 123 -13.45 1.14 11.35
C ALA A 123 -13.60 -0.21 10.61
N VAL A 124 -12.59 -0.61 9.82
CA VAL A 124 -12.62 -1.84 9.01
C VAL A 124 -11.58 -2.81 9.56
N PRO A 125 -11.98 -3.97 10.09
CA PRO A 125 -11.04 -5.02 10.50
C PRO A 125 -10.20 -5.50 9.31
N LYS A 126 -8.91 -5.71 9.54
CA LYS A 126 -7.94 -6.14 8.52
C LYS A 126 -7.16 -7.33 9.05
N ASP A 127 -7.03 -8.36 8.23
CA ASP A 127 -6.22 -9.53 8.58
C ASP A 127 -5.55 -10.12 7.34
N GLY A 128 -4.52 -10.95 7.57
CA GLY A 128 -3.80 -11.68 6.55
C GLY A 128 -2.33 -11.27 6.42
N PRO A 129 -1.50 -12.15 5.82
CA PRO A 129 -0.05 -11.97 5.76
C PRO A 129 0.42 -11.08 4.60
N SER A 130 -0.46 -10.77 3.64
CA SER A 130 -0.08 -10.15 2.35
C SER A 130 0.42 -8.70 2.45
N ALA A 131 0.38 -8.09 3.64
CA ALA A 131 0.91 -6.76 3.92
C ALA A 131 2.37 -6.77 4.42
N GLY A 132 3.00 -7.94 4.58
CA GLY A 132 4.34 -8.08 5.14
C GLY A 132 5.40 -7.27 4.41
N VAL A 133 5.43 -7.33 3.08
CA VAL A 133 6.36 -6.51 2.28
C VAL A 133 6.10 -5.01 2.45
N THR A 134 4.84 -4.60 2.57
CA THR A 134 4.46 -3.19 2.76
C THR A 134 4.88 -2.68 4.14
N MET A 135 4.73 -3.50 5.18
CA MET A 135 5.20 -3.20 6.54
C MET A 135 6.71 -3.08 6.59
N THR A 136 7.43 -4.00 5.93
CA THR A 136 8.89 -3.95 5.81
C THR A 136 9.33 -2.66 5.10
N MET A 137 8.68 -2.31 4.00
CA MET A 137 8.96 -1.08 3.26
C MET A 137 8.73 0.17 4.11
N ALA A 138 7.61 0.25 4.83
CA ALA A 138 7.31 1.39 5.70
C ALA A 138 8.35 1.55 6.82
N LEU A 139 8.78 0.44 7.45
CA LEU A 139 9.82 0.44 8.47
C LEU A 139 11.17 0.89 7.91
N VAL A 140 11.62 0.33 6.78
CA VAL A 140 12.89 0.72 6.16
C VAL A 140 12.84 2.17 5.68
N SER A 141 11.73 2.60 5.08
CA SER A 141 11.51 3.99 4.67
C SER A 141 11.68 4.95 5.86
N LEU A 142 11.02 4.66 6.98
CA LEU A 142 11.11 5.45 8.21
C LEU A 142 12.55 5.54 8.71
N LEU A 143 13.18 4.38 8.90
CA LEU A 143 14.50 4.28 9.54
C LEU A 143 15.65 4.81 8.66
N THR A 144 15.46 4.83 7.34
CA THR A 144 16.44 5.40 6.40
C THR A 144 16.14 6.85 6.01
N GLY A 145 14.98 7.40 6.41
CA GLY A 145 14.54 8.73 6.01
C GLY A 145 14.25 8.87 4.50
N ARG A 146 13.98 7.76 3.79
CA ARG A 146 13.72 7.73 2.35
C ARG A 146 12.24 7.52 2.09
N ASN A 147 11.62 8.37 1.28
CA ASN A 147 10.22 8.21 0.90
C ASN A 147 10.02 7.01 -0.02
N VAL A 148 8.90 6.33 0.11
CA VAL A 148 8.43 5.39 -0.91
C VAL A 148 7.87 6.19 -2.09
N ARG A 149 8.20 5.80 -3.31
CA ARG A 149 7.69 6.44 -4.52
C ARG A 149 6.17 6.35 -4.56
N ALA A 150 5.52 7.46 -4.90
CA ALA A 150 4.07 7.62 -4.78
C ALA A 150 3.25 6.72 -5.73
N GLU A 151 3.85 6.35 -6.86
CA GLU A 151 3.26 5.50 -7.89
C GLU A 151 3.38 3.99 -7.59
N VAL A 152 4.05 3.63 -6.49
CA VAL A 152 4.33 2.24 -6.12
C VAL A 152 3.21 1.66 -5.26
N GLY A 153 2.76 0.46 -5.64
CA GLY A 153 1.96 -0.43 -4.83
C GLY A 153 2.63 -1.79 -4.67
N MET A 154 2.41 -2.45 -3.54
CA MET A 154 3.04 -3.74 -3.29
C MET A 154 2.14 -4.68 -2.51
N THR A 155 2.37 -5.97 -2.67
CA THR A 155 1.72 -7.00 -1.87
C THR A 155 2.60 -8.24 -1.83
N GLY A 156 2.64 -8.92 -0.71
CA GLY A 156 3.42 -10.13 -0.49
C GLY A 156 3.55 -10.43 0.99
N GLU A 157 3.59 -11.69 1.33
CA GLU A 157 4.05 -12.12 2.64
C GLU A 157 5.57 -12.07 2.67
N VAL A 158 6.18 -11.68 3.79
CA VAL A 158 7.63 -11.66 3.96
C VAL A 158 8.05 -12.71 4.99
N SER A 159 9.13 -13.44 4.68
CA SER A 159 9.76 -14.36 5.65
C SER A 159 10.87 -13.66 6.44
N LEU A 160 11.34 -14.28 7.53
CA LEU A 160 12.48 -13.79 8.32
C LEU A 160 13.79 -13.67 7.51
N THR A 161 13.89 -14.34 6.37
CA THR A 161 15.05 -14.29 5.47
C THR A 161 14.85 -13.36 4.27
N GLY A 162 13.75 -12.58 4.25
CA GLY A 162 13.45 -11.63 3.19
C GLY A 162 12.78 -12.22 1.94
N ARG A 163 12.45 -13.52 1.94
CA ARG A 163 11.72 -14.11 0.79
C ARG A 163 10.31 -13.55 0.72
N VAL A 164 9.90 -13.21 -0.49
CA VAL A 164 8.54 -12.78 -0.80
C VAL A 164 7.70 -13.99 -1.18
N LEU A 165 6.68 -14.27 -0.36
CA LEU A 165 5.83 -15.45 -0.47
C LEU A 165 4.50 -15.12 -1.16
N PRO A 166 3.87 -16.11 -1.84
CA PRO A 166 2.67 -15.89 -2.63
C PRO A 166 1.45 -15.49 -1.78
N ILE A 167 0.54 -14.78 -2.43
CA ILE A 167 -0.69 -14.23 -1.82
C ILE A 167 -1.91 -14.50 -2.68
N GLY A 168 -3.09 -14.28 -2.16
CA GLY A 168 -4.33 -14.38 -2.91
C GLY A 168 -4.82 -13.05 -3.47
N GLY A 169 -5.75 -13.14 -4.45
CA GLY A 169 -6.50 -12.01 -4.97
C GLY A 169 -5.73 -11.04 -5.86
N VAL A 170 -4.78 -11.53 -6.65
CA VAL A 170 -3.94 -10.72 -7.55
C VAL A 170 -4.79 -9.86 -8.47
N LYS A 171 -5.78 -10.43 -9.16
CA LYS A 171 -6.69 -9.70 -10.05
C LYS A 171 -7.37 -8.52 -9.36
N GLN A 172 -7.96 -8.74 -8.19
CA GLN A 172 -8.65 -7.68 -7.44
C GLN A 172 -7.68 -6.59 -6.99
N LYS A 173 -6.48 -6.96 -6.58
CA LYS A 173 -5.43 -6.05 -6.15
C LYS A 173 -4.93 -5.17 -7.30
N LEU A 174 -4.70 -5.74 -8.49
CA LEU A 174 -4.26 -4.97 -9.67
C LEU A 174 -5.36 -4.02 -10.17
N LEU A 175 -6.63 -4.45 -10.16
CA LEU A 175 -7.77 -3.58 -10.45
C LEU A 175 -7.86 -2.40 -9.46
N ALA A 176 -7.53 -2.62 -8.19
CA ALA A 176 -7.51 -1.54 -7.20
C ALA A 176 -6.33 -0.59 -7.42
N ALA A 177 -5.16 -1.13 -7.74
CA ALA A 177 -3.97 -0.34 -8.05
C ALA A 177 -4.20 0.60 -9.24
N GLN A 178 -4.73 0.06 -10.36
CA GLN A 178 -5.10 0.85 -11.54
C GLN A 178 -6.08 1.98 -11.18
N ARG A 179 -7.16 1.68 -10.44
CA ARG A 179 -8.14 2.68 -10.02
C ARG A 179 -7.56 3.77 -9.11
N ALA A 180 -6.55 3.42 -8.32
CA ALA A 180 -5.84 4.35 -7.45
C ALA A 180 -4.76 5.16 -8.17
N GLY A 181 -4.48 4.86 -9.46
CA GLY A 181 -3.43 5.52 -10.24
C GLY A 181 -2.01 5.09 -9.89
N LEU A 182 -1.85 3.90 -9.26
CA LEU A 182 -0.56 3.29 -9.04
C LEU A 182 -0.09 2.63 -10.34
N THR A 183 1.17 2.84 -10.71
CA THR A 183 1.71 2.39 -12.00
C THR A 183 2.81 1.34 -11.88
N ASP A 184 3.47 1.23 -10.74
CA ASP A 184 4.51 0.25 -10.47
C ASP A 184 4.07 -0.69 -9.35
N ILE A 185 3.80 -1.95 -9.69
CA ILE A 185 3.20 -2.91 -8.75
C ILE A 185 4.13 -4.10 -8.52
N TYR A 186 4.49 -4.34 -7.26
CA TYR A 186 5.35 -5.46 -6.87
C TYR A 186 4.51 -6.65 -6.40
N LEU A 187 4.72 -7.80 -7.05
CA LEU A 187 4.05 -9.07 -6.78
C LEU A 187 5.05 -10.19 -6.52
N PRO A 188 4.70 -11.17 -5.67
CA PRO A 188 5.53 -12.34 -5.48
C PRO A 188 5.71 -13.15 -6.76
N GLN A 189 6.91 -13.69 -6.99
CA GLN A 189 7.24 -14.48 -8.18
C GLN A 189 6.27 -15.66 -8.40
N ARG A 190 5.81 -16.30 -7.33
CA ARG A 190 4.87 -17.42 -7.43
C ARG A 190 3.45 -17.03 -7.82
N ASN A 191 3.14 -15.73 -7.86
CA ASN A 191 1.87 -15.21 -8.36
C ASN A 191 1.93 -14.79 -9.84
N GLU A 192 3.05 -14.99 -10.54
CA GLU A 192 3.14 -14.69 -11.97
C GLU A 192 2.04 -15.36 -12.81
N PRO A 193 1.67 -16.65 -12.59
CA PRO A 193 0.57 -17.28 -13.33
C PRO A 193 -0.80 -16.63 -13.09
N ASP A 194 -1.01 -15.95 -11.96
CA ASP A 194 -2.29 -15.28 -11.67
C ASP A 194 -2.53 -14.05 -12.58
N LEU A 195 -1.50 -13.59 -13.29
CA LEU A 195 -1.61 -12.50 -14.25
C LEU A 195 -2.44 -12.89 -15.48
N ASP A 196 -2.54 -14.17 -15.80
CA ASP A 196 -3.33 -14.68 -16.92
C ASP A 196 -4.84 -14.36 -16.73
N ASP A 197 -5.28 -14.22 -15.48
CA ASP A 197 -6.67 -13.86 -15.14
C ASP A 197 -6.93 -12.35 -15.12
N VAL A 198 -5.90 -11.51 -15.29
CA VAL A 198 -6.01 -10.06 -15.22
C VAL A 198 -6.38 -9.49 -16.59
N PRO A 199 -7.36 -8.58 -16.68
CA PRO A 199 -7.72 -7.94 -17.95
C PRO A 199 -6.53 -7.22 -18.60
N ALA A 200 -6.41 -7.32 -19.92
CA ALA A 200 -5.29 -6.76 -20.68
C ALA A 200 -5.18 -5.23 -20.58
N ASP A 201 -6.30 -4.53 -20.45
CA ASP A 201 -6.36 -3.08 -20.24
C ASP A 201 -5.75 -2.69 -18.88
N VAL A 202 -5.94 -3.49 -17.83
CA VAL A 202 -5.29 -3.29 -16.53
C VAL A 202 -3.78 -3.45 -16.63
N LEU A 203 -3.32 -4.54 -17.30
CA LEU A 203 -1.89 -4.80 -17.50
C LEU A 203 -1.21 -3.77 -18.42
N ALA A 204 -1.97 -3.08 -19.27
CA ALA A 204 -1.44 -1.98 -20.08
C ALA A 204 -1.18 -0.71 -19.27
N ASP A 205 -1.93 -0.48 -18.20
CA ASP A 205 -1.85 0.73 -17.36
C ASP A 205 -0.86 0.59 -16.19
N VAL A 206 -0.50 -0.66 -15.79
CA VAL A 206 0.39 -0.92 -14.66
C VAL A 206 1.62 -1.73 -15.10
N ARG A 207 2.78 -1.38 -14.56
CA ARG A 207 4.01 -2.15 -14.69
C ARG A 207 4.11 -3.11 -13.52
N VAL A 208 4.02 -4.40 -13.82
CA VAL A 208 4.15 -5.45 -12.79
C VAL A 208 5.61 -5.85 -12.65
N HIS A 209 6.13 -5.76 -11.43
CA HIS A 209 7.46 -6.21 -11.04
C HIS A 209 7.31 -7.52 -10.25
N ILE A 210 7.82 -8.59 -10.84
CA ILE A 210 7.80 -9.93 -10.23
C ILE A 210 9.07 -10.10 -9.39
N VAL A 211 8.89 -10.32 -8.08
CA VAL A 211 9.98 -10.34 -7.09
C VAL A 211 9.97 -11.58 -6.23
N SER A 212 11.14 -12.03 -5.84
CA SER A 212 11.35 -13.20 -4.96
C SER A 212 11.93 -12.84 -3.60
N ASP A 213 12.49 -11.62 -3.49
CA ASP A 213 13.15 -11.12 -2.29
C ASP A 213 12.76 -9.65 -2.05
N VAL A 214 12.56 -9.28 -0.80
CA VAL A 214 12.12 -7.92 -0.44
C VAL A 214 13.17 -6.86 -0.78
N ARG A 215 14.45 -7.22 -0.86
CA ARG A 215 15.54 -6.32 -1.26
C ARG A 215 15.32 -5.75 -2.65
N GLU A 216 14.79 -6.54 -3.58
CA GLU A 216 14.46 -6.09 -4.95
C GLU A 216 13.45 -4.92 -4.92
N ILE A 217 12.50 -4.96 -3.98
CA ILE A 217 11.51 -3.88 -3.78
C ILE A 217 12.16 -2.67 -3.11
N LEU A 218 12.98 -2.89 -2.06
CA LEU A 218 13.64 -1.83 -1.31
C LEU A 218 14.59 -1.00 -2.19
N GLU A 219 15.32 -1.65 -3.09
CA GLU A 219 16.26 -1.00 -4.02
C GLU A 219 15.56 -0.08 -5.02
N THR A 220 14.39 -0.46 -5.49
CA THR A 220 13.72 0.18 -6.63
C THR A 220 12.54 1.07 -6.25
N ALA A 221 11.87 0.79 -5.12
CA ALA A 221 10.68 1.52 -4.68
C ALA A 221 10.99 2.70 -3.74
N LEU A 222 12.17 2.72 -3.09
CA LEU A 222 12.58 3.85 -2.26
C LEU A 222 13.20 4.96 -3.12
N GLY A 223 12.76 6.18 -2.88
CA GLY A 223 13.36 7.39 -3.43
C GLY A 223 14.80 7.64 -2.92
N PRO A 224 15.46 8.69 -3.37
CA PRO A 224 16.77 9.08 -2.86
C PRO A 224 16.69 9.40 -1.36
N ALA A 225 17.81 9.22 -0.65
CA ALA A 225 17.89 9.66 0.73
C ALA A 225 17.68 11.18 0.80
N HIS A 226 16.80 11.64 1.68
CA HIS A 226 16.75 13.06 2.00
C HIS A 226 18.06 13.45 2.68
N THR A 227 18.87 14.28 2.02
CA THR A 227 19.93 14.99 2.72
C THR A 227 19.24 15.94 3.69
N SER A 228 19.15 15.53 4.96
CA SER A 228 18.68 16.41 6.03
C SER A 228 19.60 17.63 6.05
N SER A 229 19.13 18.75 5.52
CA SER A 229 19.65 20.04 5.92
C SER A 229 19.31 20.16 7.39
N ALA A 230 20.30 19.94 8.25
CA ALA A 230 20.19 20.23 9.66
C ALA A 230 19.63 21.65 9.77
N VAL A 231 18.39 21.77 10.21
CA VAL A 231 17.86 23.03 10.68
C VAL A 231 18.60 23.29 11.98
N ALA A 232 19.70 24.03 11.87
CA ALA A 232 20.32 24.67 12.99
C ALA A 232 19.33 25.71 13.52
N ALA A 233 18.83 25.48 14.70
CA ALA A 233 18.14 26.44 15.53
C ALA A 233 19.00 26.78 16.74
#